data_07d68385efeec396bfc400be109b9a46
#
_entry.id   07d68385efeec396bfc400be109b9a46
#
_cell.length_a   1.000
_cell.length_b   1.000
_cell.length_c   1.000
_cell.angle_alpha   90.00
_cell.angle_beta   90.00
_cell.angle_gamma   90.00
#
_symmetry.space_group_name_H-M   'P 1'
#
loop_
_entity.id
_entity.type
_entity.pdbx_description
1 polymer ?
#
loop_
_entity_poly.entity_id
_entity_poly.type
_entity_poly.pdbx_seq_one_letter_code
_entity_poly.pdbx_strand_id
1 'polypeptide(L)'
;MAPAAPTPPPANPTATGNGISSLPSHHSVDETVARLTGLLEAKGVKVFAVIDHSGEAAKAGLAMPPTKLVIFGNPKAGTPLMLAAPSIAIDLPLKVLVAQDTAGNVSVSYNSPAYLQQRHMLPADLLQNIAVVQVLAAKAAE
;
A
#
# COMPACT_ATOMS: atom_id res chain seq x y z
N MET A 1 -11.79 -21.95 -16.86
CA MET A 1 -11.58 -20.82 -16.00
C MET A 1 -11.54 -21.26 -14.54
N ALA A 2 -10.65 -20.73 -13.81
CA ALA A 2 -10.52 -21.12 -12.43
C ALA A 2 -11.76 -20.71 -11.65
N PRO A 3 -12.31 -21.59 -10.84
CA PRO A 3 -13.35 -21.17 -9.93
C PRO A 3 -12.80 -20.08 -9.02
N ALA A 4 -13.69 -19.24 -8.60
CA ALA A 4 -13.30 -18.25 -7.63
C ALA A 4 -12.73 -18.95 -6.42
N ALA A 5 -11.54 -18.63 -6.05
CA ALA A 5 -10.97 -19.15 -4.83
C ALA A 5 -11.86 -18.74 -3.66
N PRO A 6 -11.99 -19.59 -2.66
CA PRO A 6 -12.69 -19.17 -1.46
C PRO A 6 -12.06 -17.88 -0.99
N THR A 7 -12.91 -16.95 -0.65
CA THR A 7 -12.46 -15.66 -0.21
C THR A 7 -11.64 -15.82 1.06
N PRO A 8 -10.38 -15.39 1.07
CA PRO A 8 -9.62 -15.47 2.30
C PRO A 8 -10.22 -14.54 3.35
N PRO A 9 -9.95 -14.78 4.60
CA PRO A 9 -10.38 -13.87 5.65
C PRO A 9 -9.89 -12.46 5.32
N PRO A 10 -10.75 -11.47 5.43
CA PRO A 10 -10.38 -10.11 5.01
C PRO A 10 -9.21 -9.52 5.75
N ALA A 11 -8.91 -10.05 6.94
CA ALA A 11 -7.83 -9.49 7.74
C ALA A 11 -6.44 -9.91 7.29
N ASN A 12 -6.32 -10.94 6.45
CA ASN A 12 -5.02 -11.47 6.07
C ASN A 12 -4.71 -11.14 4.62
N PRO A 13 -3.77 -10.21 4.40
CA PRO A 13 -3.34 -9.93 3.04
C PRO A 13 -2.65 -11.15 2.45
N THR A 14 -2.83 -11.34 1.16
CA THR A 14 -2.17 -12.41 0.43
C THR A 14 -0.85 -11.87 -0.12
N ALA A 15 0.24 -12.46 0.34
CA ALA A 15 1.56 -12.15 -0.20
C ALA A 15 1.79 -12.95 -1.47
N THR A 16 2.35 -12.31 -2.49
CA THR A 16 2.72 -12.96 -3.73
C THR A 16 4.22 -13.20 -3.77
N GLY A 17 4.69 -14.01 -4.71
CA GLY A 17 6.11 -14.30 -4.87
C GLY A 17 6.95 -13.08 -5.25
N ASN A 18 6.32 -11.99 -5.71
CA ASN A 18 7.00 -10.74 -6.06
C ASN A 18 7.04 -9.74 -4.91
N GLY A 19 6.62 -10.12 -3.73
CA GLY A 19 6.67 -9.26 -2.55
C GLY A 19 5.48 -8.35 -2.37
N ILE A 20 4.48 -8.42 -3.23
CA ILE A 20 3.28 -7.59 -3.10
C ILE A 20 2.26 -8.31 -2.24
N SER A 21 1.74 -7.61 -1.23
CA SER A 21 0.61 -8.07 -0.44
C SER A 21 -0.63 -7.32 -0.89
N SER A 22 -1.75 -8.04 -1.02
CA SER A 22 -3.01 -7.44 -1.47
C SER A 22 -4.17 -7.96 -0.65
N LEU A 23 -5.17 -7.11 -0.45
CA LEU A 23 -6.42 -7.51 0.19
C LEU A 23 -7.58 -6.74 -0.46
N PRO A 24 -8.79 -7.32 -0.46
CA PRO A 24 -9.94 -6.63 -1.03
C PRO A 24 -10.39 -5.48 -0.13
N SER A 25 -10.89 -4.41 -0.74
CA SER A 25 -11.51 -3.32 -0.02
C SER A 25 -13.03 -3.44 -0.15
N HIS A 26 -13.74 -3.07 0.91
CA HIS A 26 -15.20 -3.01 0.92
C HIS A 26 -15.73 -1.67 0.44
N HIS A 27 -14.85 -0.77 0.03
CA HIS A 27 -15.18 0.59 -0.37
C HIS A 27 -14.73 0.87 -1.79
N SER A 28 -15.19 1.97 -2.35
CA SER A 28 -14.66 2.45 -3.63
C SER A 28 -13.20 2.85 -3.47
N VAL A 29 -12.54 3.06 -4.61
CA VAL A 29 -11.15 3.56 -4.57
C VAL A 29 -11.08 4.88 -3.81
N ASP A 30 -11.97 5.82 -4.13
CA ASP A 30 -11.96 7.14 -3.49
C ASP A 30 -12.22 7.05 -1.99
N GLU A 31 -13.18 6.23 -1.58
CA GLU A 31 -13.46 6.05 -0.16
C GLU A 31 -12.31 5.37 0.57
N THR A 32 -11.72 4.36 -0.04
CA THR A 32 -10.57 3.66 0.55
C THR A 32 -9.40 4.61 0.75
N VAL A 33 -9.11 5.44 -0.25
CA VAL A 33 -8.06 6.45 -0.16
C VAL A 33 -8.36 7.47 0.93
N ALA A 34 -9.61 7.93 1.03
CA ALA A 34 -10.00 8.88 2.06
C ALA A 34 -9.84 8.28 3.46
N ARG A 35 -10.24 7.03 3.63
CA ARG A 35 -10.08 6.32 4.90
C ARG A 35 -8.59 6.17 5.26
N LEU A 36 -7.78 5.79 4.29
CA LEU A 36 -6.34 5.63 4.51
C LEU A 36 -5.68 6.95 4.89
N THR A 37 -5.94 8.02 4.15
CA THR A 37 -5.34 9.32 4.45
C THR A 37 -5.79 9.84 5.81
N GLY A 38 -7.05 9.62 6.18
CA GLY A 38 -7.54 9.99 7.51
C GLY A 38 -6.84 9.23 8.62
N LEU A 39 -6.60 7.93 8.44
CA LEU A 39 -5.85 7.12 9.40
C LEU A 39 -4.41 7.59 9.54
N LEU A 40 -3.77 7.92 8.42
CA LEU A 40 -2.40 8.42 8.42
C LEU A 40 -2.30 9.75 9.18
N GLU A 41 -3.20 10.67 8.88
CA GLU A 41 -3.23 11.96 9.56
C GLU A 41 -3.44 11.82 11.06
N ALA A 42 -4.35 10.92 11.45
CA ALA A 42 -4.63 10.68 12.86
C ALA A 42 -3.39 10.14 13.62
N LYS A 43 -2.50 9.47 12.91
CA LYS A 43 -1.27 8.94 13.49
C LYS A 43 -0.08 9.88 13.35
N GLY A 44 -0.29 11.07 12.79
CA GLY A 44 0.79 12.02 12.57
C GLY A 44 1.76 11.61 11.47
N VAL A 45 1.32 10.74 10.57
CA VAL A 45 2.13 10.30 9.42
C VAL A 45 1.87 11.24 8.26
N LYS A 46 2.94 11.69 7.62
CA LYS A 46 2.81 12.64 6.52
C LYS A 46 2.40 11.94 5.23
N VAL A 47 1.35 12.43 4.58
CA VAL A 47 0.99 12.03 3.24
C VAL A 47 1.76 12.93 2.28
N PHE A 48 2.70 12.36 1.56
CA PHE A 48 3.53 13.12 0.62
C PHE A 48 2.80 13.42 -0.67
N ALA A 49 2.03 12.46 -1.16
CA ALA A 49 1.29 12.62 -2.41
C ALA A 49 0.22 11.55 -2.53
N VAL A 50 -0.83 11.89 -3.27
CA VAL A 50 -1.80 10.92 -3.77
C VAL A 50 -1.76 11.04 -5.29
N ILE A 51 -1.29 10.00 -5.96
CA ILE A 51 -1.17 10.01 -7.41
C ILE A 51 -2.40 9.32 -7.99
N ASP A 52 -3.13 10.05 -8.82
CA ASP A 52 -4.31 9.53 -9.49
C ASP A 52 -3.94 9.11 -10.91
N HIS A 53 -3.54 7.84 -11.06
CA HIS A 53 -3.16 7.30 -12.36
C HIS A 53 -4.30 7.37 -13.36
N SER A 54 -5.52 7.07 -12.91
CA SER A 54 -6.71 7.10 -13.76
C SER A 54 -7.02 8.53 -14.21
N GLY A 55 -6.83 9.51 -13.33
CA GLY A 55 -7.00 10.92 -13.68
C GLY A 55 -5.97 11.39 -14.69
N GLU A 56 -4.71 10.98 -14.53
CA GLU A 56 -3.66 11.32 -15.47
C GLU A 56 -3.91 10.65 -16.82
N ALA A 57 -4.39 9.42 -16.83
CA ALA A 57 -4.77 8.74 -18.06
C ALA A 57 -5.87 9.52 -18.80
N ALA A 58 -6.88 9.99 -18.08
CA ALA A 58 -7.96 10.76 -18.67
C ALA A 58 -7.45 12.05 -19.32
N LYS A 59 -6.50 12.71 -18.68
CA LYS A 59 -5.87 13.92 -19.26
C LYS A 59 -5.12 13.63 -20.54
N ALA A 60 -4.61 12.40 -20.69
CA ALA A 60 -3.91 11.97 -21.90
C ALA A 60 -4.86 11.37 -22.95
N GLY A 61 -6.16 11.42 -22.73
CA GLY A 61 -7.15 10.87 -23.65
C GLY A 61 -7.32 9.36 -23.55
N LEU A 62 -6.87 8.75 -22.46
CA LEU A 62 -6.96 7.33 -22.25
C LEU A 62 -7.94 7.03 -21.11
N ALA A 63 -8.45 5.80 -21.07
CA ALA A 63 -9.38 5.37 -20.06
C ALA A 63 -8.83 4.16 -19.32
N MET A 64 -8.95 4.16 -18.00
CA MET A 64 -8.61 3.03 -17.16
C MET A 64 -9.47 3.06 -15.90
N PRO A 65 -9.65 1.91 -15.23
CA PRO A 65 -10.38 1.90 -13.98
C PRO A 65 -9.71 2.78 -12.92
N PRO A 66 -10.47 3.24 -11.91
CA PRO A 66 -9.89 4.03 -10.82
C PRO A 66 -8.66 3.38 -10.23
N THR A 67 -7.58 4.13 -10.14
CA THR A 67 -6.29 3.62 -9.67
C THR A 67 -5.53 4.78 -9.03
N LYS A 68 -5.30 4.68 -7.72
CA LYS A 68 -4.60 5.72 -6.97
C LYS A 68 -3.48 5.15 -6.12
N LEU A 69 -2.40 5.89 -6.00
CA LEU A 69 -1.25 5.51 -5.21
C LEU A 69 -1.06 6.55 -4.10
N VAL A 70 -1.12 6.11 -2.85
CA VAL A 70 -0.90 6.97 -1.69
C VAL A 70 0.53 6.79 -1.23
N ILE A 71 1.29 7.88 -1.16
CA ILE A 71 2.69 7.88 -0.77
C ILE A 71 2.79 8.60 0.57
N PHE A 72 3.35 7.92 1.57
CA PHE A 72 3.35 8.45 2.92
C PHE A 72 4.60 8.02 3.68
N GLY A 73 4.91 8.73 4.73
CA GLY A 73 6.04 8.36 5.56
C GLY A 73 6.17 9.22 6.80
N ASN A 74 7.04 8.76 7.68
CA ASN A 74 7.38 9.45 8.91
C ASN A 74 8.91 9.45 9.03
N PRO A 75 9.56 10.61 8.99
CA PRO A 75 11.03 10.66 9.08
C PRO A 75 11.59 10.00 10.33
N LYS A 76 10.84 10.02 11.43
CA LYS A 76 11.27 9.37 12.67
C LYS A 76 11.34 7.86 12.52
N ALA A 77 10.51 7.28 11.65
CA ALA A 77 10.52 5.85 11.38
C ALA A 77 11.44 5.50 10.20
N GLY A 78 11.47 6.36 9.18
CA GLY A 78 12.23 6.08 7.96
C GLY A 78 13.72 6.31 8.07
N THR A 79 14.13 7.34 8.78
CA THR A 79 15.55 7.67 8.90
C THR A 79 16.37 6.54 9.51
N PRO A 80 15.94 5.89 10.60
CA PRO A 80 16.70 4.74 11.13
C PRO A 80 16.85 3.60 10.12
N LEU A 81 15.84 3.38 9.29
CA LEU A 81 15.91 2.35 8.24
C LEU A 81 16.99 2.67 7.23
N MET A 82 17.04 3.90 6.76
CA MET A 82 18.02 4.33 5.77
C MET A 82 19.44 4.37 6.32
N LEU A 83 19.59 4.67 7.62
CA LEU A 83 20.89 4.61 8.26
C LEU A 83 21.40 3.18 8.37
N ALA A 84 20.50 2.22 8.64
CA ALA A 84 20.87 0.81 8.78
C ALA A 84 21.06 0.13 7.42
N ALA A 85 20.23 0.49 6.44
CA ALA A 85 20.23 -0.12 5.11
C ALA A 85 19.94 0.97 4.06
N PRO A 86 20.98 1.69 3.61
CA PRO A 86 20.79 2.84 2.73
C PRO A 86 20.00 2.57 1.47
N SER A 87 20.06 1.35 0.92
CA SER A 87 19.35 1.01 -0.30
C SER A 87 17.83 1.04 -0.13
N ILE A 88 17.33 0.95 1.12
CA ILE A 88 15.88 0.98 1.33
C ILE A 88 15.28 2.33 0.95
N ALA A 89 16.11 3.35 0.83
CA ALA A 89 15.64 4.66 0.39
C ALA A 89 14.97 4.62 -0.99
N ILE A 90 15.28 3.60 -1.82
CA ILE A 90 14.62 3.44 -3.13
C ILE A 90 13.15 3.02 -2.97
N ASP A 91 12.83 2.33 -1.86
CA ASP A 91 11.49 1.84 -1.59
C ASP A 91 10.73 2.71 -0.59
N LEU A 92 11.36 3.77 -0.11
CA LEU A 92 10.72 4.76 0.73
C LEU A 92 10.48 6.03 -0.07
N PRO A 93 9.45 6.82 0.25
CA PRO A 93 8.42 6.59 1.27
C PRO A 93 7.59 5.35 1.00
N LEU A 94 6.87 4.87 2.02
CA LEU A 94 5.95 3.75 1.86
C LEU A 94 4.80 4.13 0.92
N LYS A 95 4.23 3.14 0.25
CA LYS A 95 3.19 3.35 -0.74
C LYS A 95 2.10 2.31 -0.59
N VAL A 96 0.86 2.75 -0.81
CA VAL A 96 -0.29 1.86 -0.86
C VAL A 96 -1.02 2.14 -2.17
N LEU A 97 -1.22 1.10 -2.96
CA LEU A 97 -1.97 1.17 -4.21
C LEU A 97 -3.41 0.77 -3.95
N VAL A 98 -4.35 1.61 -4.36
CA VAL A 98 -5.77 1.31 -4.30
C VAL A 98 -6.29 1.32 -5.73
N ALA A 99 -6.76 0.17 -6.20
CA ALA A 99 -7.10 0.00 -7.60
C ALA A 99 -8.37 -0.84 -7.76
N GLN A 100 -9.15 -0.48 -8.77
CA GLN A 100 -10.33 -1.23 -9.18
C GLN A 100 -9.99 -2.01 -10.45
N ASP A 101 -10.37 -3.30 -10.48
CA ASP A 101 -10.18 -4.09 -11.70
C ASP A 101 -11.37 -3.90 -12.64
N THR A 102 -11.31 -4.55 -13.81
CA THR A 102 -12.36 -4.42 -14.82
C THR A 102 -13.69 -5.02 -14.38
N ALA A 103 -13.68 -5.88 -13.38
CA ALA A 103 -14.91 -6.46 -12.82
C ALA A 103 -15.53 -5.59 -11.72
N GLY A 104 -14.88 -4.49 -11.35
CA GLY A 104 -15.36 -3.58 -10.33
C GLY A 104 -14.87 -3.88 -8.93
N ASN A 105 -13.96 -4.85 -8.77
CA ASN A 105 -13.42 -5.19 -7.47
C ASN A 105 -12.29 -4.25 -7.10
N VAL A 106 -12.33 -3.73 -5.87
CA VAL A 106 -11.30 -2.81 -5.36
C VAL A 106 -10.36 -3.57 -4.45
N SER A 107 -9.07 -3.39 -4.65
CA SER A 107 -8.04 -3.99 -3.82
C SER A 107 -7.06 -2.95 -3.31
N VAL A 108 -6.44 -3.27 -2.18
CA VAL A 108 -5.39 -2.48 -1.55
C VAL A 108 -4.12 -3.31 -1.60
N SER A 109 -3.07 -2.76 -2.17
CA SER A 109 -1.81 -3.48 -2.37
C SER A 109 -0.63 -2.65 -1.88
N TYR A 110 0.37 -3.33 -1.37
CA TYR A 110 1.58 -2.68 -0.87
C TYR A 110 2.75 -3.67 -0.88
N ASN A 111 3.96 -3.14 -0.81
CA ASN A 111 5.13 -3.98 -0.67
C ASN A 111 5.15 -4.59 0.74
N SER A 112 5.26 -5.91 0.79
CA SER A 112 5.30 -6.64 2.06
C SER A 112 6.50 -6.17 2.89
N PRO A 113 6.30 -5.87 4.19
CA PRO A 113 7.42 -5.53 5.06
C PRO A 113 8.50 -6.61 5.10
N ALA A 114 8.09 -7.88 5.11
CA ALA A 114 9.04 -9.00 5.09
C ALA A 114 9.87 -9.01 3.80
N TYR A 115 9.24 -8.70 2.68
CA TYR A 115 9.95 -8.61 1.41
C TYR A 115 10.98 -7.47 1.42
N LEU A 116 10.61 -6.31 1.92
CA LEU A 116 11.52 -5.17 2.01
C LEU A 116 12.68 -5.46 2.95
N GLN A 117 12.40 -6.13 4.07
CA GLN A 117 13.43 -6.54 5.00
C GLN A 117 14.45 -7.44 4.31
N GLN A 118 13.97 -8.44 3.58
CA GLN A 118 14.83 -9.39 2.89
C GLN A 118 15.61 -8.72 1.77
N ARG A 119 14.93 -7.88 0.98
CA ARG A 119 15.55 -7.19 -0.15
C ARG A 119 16.74 -6.32 0.27
N HIS A 120 16.60 -5.62 1.38
CA HIS A 120 17.59 -4.65 1.84
C HIS A 120 18.42 -5.15 3.01
N MET A 121 18.23 -6.41 3.43
CA MET A 121 18.91 -6.99 4.58
C MET A 121 18.75 -6.13 5.84
N LEU A 122 17.52 -5.67 6.04
CA LEU A 122 17.20 -4.79 7.17
C LEU A 122 17.25 -5.58 8.48
N PRO A 123 17.86 -5.02 9.55
CA PRO A 123 17.83 -5.67 10.85
C PRO A 123 16.41 -5.95 11.31
N ALA A 124 16.19 -7.12 11.93
CA ALA A 124 14.86 -7.57 12.31
C ALA A 124 14.18 -6.62 13.31
N ASP A 125 14.93 -5.97 14.17
CA ASP A 125 14.39 -5.05 15.16
C ASP A 125 13.84 -3.76 14.54
N LEU A 126 14.17 -3.47 13.28
CA LEU A 126 13.65 -2.30 12.58
C LEU A 126 12.44 -2.61 11.71
N LEU A 127 12.06 -3.88 11.60
CA LEU A 127 10.91 -4.28 10.76
C LEU A 127 9.63 -3.57 11.18
N GLN A 128 9.44 -3.35 12.46
CA GLN A 128 8.25 -2.68 12.98
C GLN A 128 8.06 -1.28 12.39
N ASN A 129 9.14 -0.62 11.97
CA ASN A 129 9.07 0.74 11.41
C ASN A 129 8.32 0.77 10.07
N ILE A 130 8.25 -0.36 9.36
CA ILE A 130 7.53 -0.47 8.10
C ILE A 130 6.29 -1.36 8.20
N ALA A 131 6.18 -2.17 9.24
CA ALA A 131 5.08 -3.11 9.40
C ALA A 131 3.73 -2.42 9.60
N VAL A 132 3.72 -1.15 9.98
CA VAL A 132 2.51 -0.36 10.17
C VAL A 132 1.66 -0.30 8.90
N VAL A 133 2.27 -0.44 7.72
CA VAL A 133 1.53 -0.41 6.46
C VAL A 133 0.47 -1.51 6.40
N GLN A 134 0.75 -2.67 6.97
CA GLN A 134 -0.21 -3.78 6.99
C GLN A 134 -1.46 -3.42 7.75
N VAL A 135 -1.29 -2.81 8.91
CA VAL A 135 -2.41 -2.42 9.77
C VAL A 135 -3.24 -1.32 9.11
N LEU A 136 -2.56 -0.33 8.54
CA LEU A 136 -3.23 0.79 7.90
C LEU A 136 -4.01 0.35 6.68
N ALA A 137 -3.43 -0.52 5.85
CA ALA A 137 -4.10 -1.05 4.66
C ALA A 137 -5.33 -1.85 5.04
N ALA A 138 -5.24 -2.71 6.06
CA ALA A 138 -6.36 -3.52 6.52
C ALA A 138 -7.50 -2.64 7.05
N LYS A 139 -7.18 -1.62 7.83
CA LYS A 139 -8.21 -0.72 8.37
C LYS A 139 -8.87 0.12 7.28
N ALA A 140 -8.10 0.58 6.30
CA ALA A 140 -8.65 1.35 5.20
C ALA A 140 -9.60 0.52 4.33
N ALA A 141 -9.33 -0.78 4.21
CA ALA A 141 -10.10 -1.71 3.38
C ALA A 141 -11.35 -2.24 4.07
N GLU A 142 -11.42 -2.15 5.39
CA GLU A 142 -12.58 -2.56 6.16
C GLU A 142 -13.83 -1.80 5.73
#